data_cb60bccb33f15f44e8d0a2c30443ccce
#
_entry.id   cb60bccb33f15f44e8d0a2c30443ccce
#
_cell.length_a   1.000
_cell.length_b   1.000
_cell.length_c   1.000
_cell.angle_alpha   90.00
_cell.angle_beta   90.00
_cell.angle_gamma   90.00
#
_symmetry.space_group_name_H-M   'P 1'
#
loop_
_entity.id
_entity.type
_entity.pdbx_description
1 polymer ?
#
loop_
_entity_poly.entity_id
_entity_poly.type
_entity_poly.pdbx_seq_one_letter_code
_entity_poly.pdbx_strand_id
1 'polypeptide(L)'
;MSRPPHICTCGKIVAHGARCTCQLASTRARNKRHDANRPSARQRGYTRSWEAARKEWLQFNPLCAHPGCTSLATVVDHIIAHKGDMQLFWDKSNWQSLCAPCHNRHKQRLERST
;
A
#
# COMPACT_ATOMS: atom_id res chain seq x y z
N MET A 1 34.39 5.63 -21.32
CA MET A 1 33.90 6.38 -22.50
C MET A 1 32.39 6.58 -22.38
N SER A 2 31.94 7.81 -22.57
CA SER A 2 30.49 8.08 -22.64
C SER A 2 29.94 7.56 -23.96
N ARG A 3 28.78 6.95 -23.94
CA ARG A 3 28.07 6.53 -25.14
C ARG A 3 27.52 7.76 -25.86
N PRO A 4 27.39 7.73 -27.20
CA PRO A 4 26.86 8.85 -27.93
C PRO A 4 25.38 9.11 -27.57
N PRO A 5 24.89 10.33 -27.72
CA PRO A 5 23.47 10.59 -27.62
C PRO A 5 22.70 9.84 -28.70
N HIS A 6 21.43 9.59 -28.46
CA HIS A 6 20.54 8.88 -29.40
C HIS A 6 19.37 9.77 -29.79
N ILE A 7 18.74 9.43 -30.90
CA ILE A 7 17.54 10.14 -31.39
C ILE A 7 16.30 9.42 -30.84
N CYS A 8 15.49 10.17 -30.09
CA CYS A 8 14.19 9.67 -29.63
C CYS A 8 13.23 9.48 -30.83
N THR A 9 12.27 8.60 -30.70
CA THR A 9 11.22 8.37 -31.70
C THR A 9 10.43 9.63 -32.07
N CYS A 10 10.41 10.65 -31.18
CA CYS A 10 9.79 11.94 -31.45
C CYS A 10 10.70 12.88 -32.31
N GLY A 11 11.92 12.47 -32.64
CA GLY A 11 12.88 13.23 -33.43
C GLY A 11 13.86 14.08 -32.64
N LYS A 12 13.75 14.15 -31.29
CA LYS A 12 14.69 14.92 -30.46
C LYS A 12 15.93 14.09 -30.15
N ILE A 13 17.08 14.81 -30.10
CA ILE A 13 18.34 14.20 -29.66
C ILE A 13 18.38 14.18 -28.14
N VAL A 14 18.66 13.01 -27.58
CA VAL A 14 18.68 12.77 -26.12
C VAL A 14 20.06 12.29 -25.71
N ALA A 15 20.63 12.89 -24.68
CA ALA A 15 21.90 12.44 -24.13
C ALA A 15 21.79 11.00 -23.58
N HIS A 16 22.87 10.26 -23.67
CA HIS A 16 22.89 8.89 -23.15
C HIS A 16 22.56 8.88 -21.64
N GLY A 17 21.64 8.00 -21.25
CA GLY A 17 21.18 7.89 -19.86
C GLY A 17 20.06 8.86 -19.50
N ALA A 18 19.77 9.87 -20.33
CA ALA A 18 18.64 10.79 -20.13
C ALA A 18 17.37 10.27 -20.80
N ARG A 19 16.23 10.65 -20.27
CA ARG A 19 14.93 10.36 -20.87
C ARG A 19 14.43 11.57 -21.65
N CYS A 20 13.84 11.32 -22.82
CA CYS A 20 13.24 12.40 -23.61
C CYS A 20 12.03 13.00 -22.85
N THR A 21 11.79 14.31 -23.05
CA THR A 21 10.65 15.01 -22.47
C THR A 21 9.32 14.38 -22.86
N CYS A 22 9.19 13.84 -24.08
CA CYS A 22 7.98 13.13 -24.50
C CYS A 22 7.72 11.87 -23.67
N GLN A 23 8.76 11.13 -23.29
CA GLN A 23 8.66 9.95 -22.44
C GLN A 23 8.26 10.32 -21.00
N LEU A 24 8.83 11.41 -20.49
CA LEU A 24 8.49 11.93 -19.16
C LEU A 24 7.03 12.40 -19.11
N ALA A 25 6.57 13.10 -20.14
CA ALA A 25 5.18 13.55 -20.23
C ALA A 25 4.21 12.37 -20.29
N SER A 26 4.53 11.32 -21.07
CA SER A 26 3.73 10.10 -21.16
C SER A 26 3.64 9.37 -19.82
N THR A 27 4.77 9.26 -19.09
CA THR A 27 4.80 8.64 -17.77
C THR A 27 3.95 9.43 -16.77
N ARG A 28 4.04 10.76 -16.78
CA ARG A 28 3.23 11.62 -15.90
C ARG A 28 1.74 11.45 -16.17
N ALA A 29 1.33 11.42 -17.42
CA ALA A 29 -0.06 11.24 -17.82
C ALA A 29 -0.59 9.88 -17.35
N ARG A 30 0.19 8.82 -17.50
CA ARG A 30 -0.16 7.47 -17.04
C ARG A 30 -0.31 7.42 -15.51
N ASN A 31 0.61 8.00 -14.77
CA ASN A 31 0.56 8.04 -13.31
C ASN A 31 -0.65 8.83 -12.82
N LYS A 32 -0.94 9.97 -13.42
CA LYS A 32 -2.11 10.78 -13.09
C LYS A 32 -3.41 10.02 -13.30
N ARG A 33 -3.56 9.28 -14.40
CA ARG A 33 -4.74 8.45 -14.66
C ARG A 33 -4.88 7.33 -13.64
N HIS A 34 -3.78 6.67 -13.29
CA HIS A 34 -3.76 5.60 -12.28
C HIS A 34 -4.21 6.14 -10.91
N ASP A 35 -3.67 7.28 -10.49
CA ASP A 35 -4.00 7.90 -9.21
C ASP A 35 -5.45 8.37 -9.17
N ALA A 36 -5.99 8.88 -10.28
CA ALA A 36 -7.38 9.31 -10.38
C ALA A 36 -8.37 8.15 -10.20
N ASN A 37 -8.00 6.94 -10.63
CA ASN A 37 -8.85 5.75 -10.52
C ASN A 37 -8.68 5.02 -9.18
N ARG A 38 -7.64 5.33 -8.42
CA ARG A 38 -7.38 4.70 -7.13
C ARG A 38 -8.27 5.31 -6.05
N PRO A 39 -9.06 4.51 -5.29
CA PRO A 39 -9.80 5.05 -4.15
C PRO A 39 -8.86 5.70 -3.15
N SER A 40 -9.24 6.86 -2.61
CA SER A 40 -8.48 7.52 -1.56
C SER A 40 -8.46 6.66 -0.28
N ALA A 41 -7.51 6.91 0.62
CA ALA A 41 -7.47 6.23 1.92
C ALA A 41 -8.79 6.44 2.68
N ARG A 42 -9.36 7.64 2.63
CA ARG A 42 -10.65 7.96 3.24
C ARG A 42 -11.80 7.13 2.66
N GLN A 43 -11.85 6.96 1.33
CA GLN A 43 -12.86 6.13 0.67
C GLN A 43 -12.73 4.66 1.05
N ARG A 44 -11.52 4.21 1.37
CA ARG A 44 -11.25 2.84 1.83
C ARG A 44 -11.52 2.63 3.32
N GLY A 45 -11.97 3.66 4.04
CA GLY A 45 -12.30 3.59 5.45
C GLY A 45 -11.21 4.05 6.41
N TYR A 46 -10.04 4.45 5.94
CA TYR A 46 -8.91 4.88 6.76
C TYR A 46 -9.07 6.35 7.16
N THR A 47 -10.02 6.62 8.06
CA THR A 47 -10.37 7.96 8.54
C THR A 47 -9.80 8.19 9.95
N ARG A 48 -10.07 9.39 10.51
CA ARG A 48 -9.75 9.69 11.93
C ARG A 48 -10.47 8.75 12.88
N SER A 49 -11.69 8.35 12.56
CA SER A 49 -12.44 7.37 13.35
C SER A 49 -11.72 6.03 13.40
N TRP A 50 -11.16 5.59 12.29
CA TRP A 50 -10.35 4.39 12.22
C TRP A 50 -9.06 4.54 13.04
N GLU A 51 -8.38 5.67 12.95
CA GLU A 51 -7.17 5.93 13.74
C GLU A 51 -7.44 5.87 15.24
N ALA A 52 -8.54 6.44 15.69
CA ALA A 52 -8.94 6.36 17.09
C ALA A 52 -9.28 4.92 17.51
N ALA A 53 -10.03 4.22 16.68
CA ALA A 53 -10.43 2.84 16.94
C ALA A 53 -9.23 1.88 17.03
N ARG A 54 -8.26 2.01 16.12
CA ARG A 54 -7.07 1.15 16.12
C ARG A 54 -6.19 1.40 17.34
N LYS A 55 -6.04 2.65 17.75
CA LYS A 55 -5.28 3.00 18.97
C LYS A 55 -5.91 2.38 20.20
N GLU A 56 -7.22 2.49 20.34
CA GLU A 56 -7.95 1.88 21.44
C GLU A 56 -7.81 0.36 21.43
N TRP A 57 -7.97 -0.27 20.27
CA TRP A 57 -7.79 -1.72 20.12
C TRP A 57 -6.41 -2.18 20.58
N LEU A 58 -5.35 -1.46 20.20
CA LEU A 58 -3.97 -1.81 20.57
C LEU A 58 -3.71 -1.62 22.06
N GLN A 59 -4.43 -0.72 22.73
CA GLN A 59 -4.32 -0.57 24.19
C GLN A 59 -4.83 -1.81 24.93
N PHE A 60 -5.90 -2.44 24.43
CA PHE A 60 -6.47 -3.65 25.01
C PHE A 60 -5.86 -4.94 24.46
N ASN A 61 -5.21 -4.86 23.30
CA ASN A 61 -4.60 -6.01 22.63
C ASN A 61 -3.17 -5.66 22.18
N PRO A 62 -2.25 -5.47 23.12
CA PRO A 62 -0.92 -4.92 22.82
C PRO A 62 0.05 -5.92 22.23
N LEU A 63 -0.23 -7.23 22.31
CA LEU A 63 0.68 -8.27 21.83
C LEU A 63 0.28 -8.76 20.45
N CYS A 64 1.30 -9.09 19.63
CA CYS A 64 1.08 -9.68 18.32
C CYS A 64 0.28 -11.00 18.45
N ALA A 65 -0.78 -11.14 17.64
CA ALA A 65 -1.65 -12.31 17.67
C ALA A 65 -1.06 -13.52 16.94
N HIS A 66 0.03 -13.35 16.20
CA HIS A 66 0.64 -14.45 15.45
C HIS A 66 1.16 -15.52 16.43
N PRO A 67 0.83 -16.81 16.23
CA PRO A 67 1.30 -17.86 17.13
C PRO A 67 2.82 -17.90 17.23
N GLY A 68 3.32 -17.94 18.47
CA GLY A 68 4.75 -17.94 18.75
C GLY A 68 5.44 -16.59 18.71
N CYS A 69 4.74 -15.52 18.30
CA CYS A 69 5.29 -14.17 18.33
C CYS A 69 5.00 -13.49 19.65
N THR A 70 6.04 -12.95 20.31
CA THR A 70 5.93 -12.25 21.60
C THR A 70 6.17 -10.75 21.47
N SER A 71 6.29 -10.23 20.25
CA SER A 71 6.54 -8.82 20.00
C SER A 71 5.29 -7.97 20.27
N LEU A 72 5.51 -6.69 20.58
CA LEU A 72 4.40 -5.74 20.69
C LEU A 72 3.79 -5.49 19.31
N ALA A 73 2.47 -5.46 19.27
CA ALA A 73 1.74 -5.14 18.05
C ALA A 73 1.78 -3.63 17.78
N THR A 74 1.95 -3.28 16.54
CA THR A 74 1.94 -1.88 16.05
C THR A 74 0.88 -1.67 14.98
N VAL A 75 0.29 -2.74 14.46
CA VAL A 75 -0.66 -2.71 13.35
C VAL A 75 -1.93 -3.45 13.75
N VAL A 76 -3.08 -2.89 13.42
CA VAL A 76 -4.36 -3.62 13.44
C VAL A 76 -4.65 -4.05 12.02
N ASP A 77 -4.74 -5.37 11.82
CA ASP A 77 -4.96 -5.99 10.53
C ASP A 77 -6.35 -6.63 10.48
N HIS A 78 -6.88 -6.80 9.29
CA HIS A 78 -8.12 -7.55 9.05
C HIS A 78 -7.77 -9.00 8.71
N ILE A 79 -8.37 -9.95 9.43
CA ILE A 79 -8.14 -11.38 9.20
C ILE A 79 -8.60 -11.75 7.79
N ILE A 80 -9.80 -11.30 7.43
CA ILE A 80 -10.33 -11.40 6.07
C ILE A 80 -10.24 -10.01 5.44
N ALA A 81 -9.65 -9.91 4.25
CA ALA A 81 -9.53 -8.64 3.54
C ALA A 81 -10.93 -8.04 3.29
N HIS A 82 -11.13 -6.79 3.72
CA HIS A 82 -12.45 -6.16 3.63
C HIS A 82 -12.85 -5.76 2.21
N LYS A 83 -11.88 -5.49 1.32
CA LYS A 83 -12.10 -5.15 -0.10
C LYS A 83 -13.19 -4.08 -0.33
N GLY A 84 -13.24 -3.08 0.57
CA GLY A 84 -14.26 -2.03 0.51
C GLY A 84 -15.56 -2.35 1.24
N ASP A 85 -15.72 -3.54 1.81
CA ASP A 85 -16.88 -3.90 2.63
C ASP A 85 -16.73 -3.29 4.03
N MET A 86 -17.54 -2.30 4.34
CA MET A 86 -17.47 -1.58 5.62
C MET A 86 -17.93 -2.42 6.80
N GLN A 87 -18.77 -3.43 6.59
CA GLN A 87 -19.14 -4.36 7.66
C GLN A 87 -17.93 -5.19 8.09
N LEU A 88 -17.17 -5.74 7.14
CA LEU A 88 -15.92 -6.45 7.43
C LEU A 88 -14.87 -5.51 8.02
N PHE A 89 -14.80 -4.28 7.52
CA PHE A 89 -13.84 -3.29 7.98
C PHE A 89 -14.01 -2.96 9.47
N TRP A 90 -15.25 -2.75 9.92
CA TRP A 90 -15.57 -2.36 11.29
C TRP A 90 -15.91 -3.52 12.21
N ASP A 91 -15.90 -4.75 11.72
CA ASP A 91 -16.14 -5.94 12.51
C ASP A 91 -14.91 -6.26 13.38
N LYS A 92 -15.01 -6.00 14.68
CA LYS A 92 -13.93 -6.24 15.64
C LYS A 92 -13.50 -7.70 15.71
N SER A 93 -14.39 -8.64 15.43
CA SER A 93 -14.03 -10.06 15.37
C SER A 93 -13.12 -10.39 14.18
N ASN A 94 -13.07 -9.49 13.19
CA ASN A 94 -12.20 -9.57 12.02
C ASN A 94 -10.88 -8.81 12.21
N TRP A 95 -10.65 -8.19 13.37
CA TRP A 95 -9.43 -7.46 13.66
C TRP A 95 -8.42 -8.33 14.38
N GLN A 96 -7.15 -8.12 14.10
CA GLN A 96 -6.06 -8.74 14.85
C GLN A 96 -4.90 -7.78 15.01
N SER A 97 -4.23 -7.86 16.15
CA SER A 97 -3.02 -7.09 16.44
C SER A 97 -1.82 -7.83 15.88
N LEU A 98 -1.00 -7.17 15.08
CA LEU A 98 0.21 -7.75 14.53
C LEU A 98 1.39 -6.79 14.68
N CYS A 99 2.59 -7.34 14.87
CA CYS A 99 3.80 -6.57 14.66
C CYS A 99 4.04 -6.38 13.15
N ALA A 100 4.85 -5.40 12.77
CA ALA A 100 5.07 -5.09 11.37
C ALA A 100 5.56 -6.29 10.54
N PRO A 101 6.56 -7.09 10.99
CA PRO A 101 6.99 -8.28 10.24
C PRO A 101 5.88 -9.31 10.03
N CYS A 102 5.07 -9.58 11.05
CA CYS A 102 3.96 -10.55 10.93
C CYS A 102 2.87 -10.04 10.02
N HIS A 103 2.57 -8.73 10.07
CA HIS A 103 1.62 -8.08 9.17
C HIS A 103 2.06 -8.23 7.70
N ASN A 104 3.32 -7.98 7.43
CA ASN A 104 3.87 -8.12 6.08
C ASN A 104 3.77 -9.55 5.55
N ARG A 105 4.05 -10.55 6.38
CA ARG A 105 3.91 -11.97 6.02
C ARG A 105 2.47 -12.34 5.72
N HIS A 106 1.53 -11.88 6.54
CA HIS A 106 0.10 -12.14 6.35
C HIS A 106 -0.39 -11.52 5.04
N LYS A 107 0.00 -10.28 4.76
CA LYS A 107 -0.34 -9.59 3.52
C LYS A 107 0.21 -10.35 2.30
N GLN A 108 1.46 -10.78 2.32
CA GLN A 108 2.06 -11.55 1.23
C GLN A 108 1.33 -12.87 1.01
N ARG A 109 0.91 -13.54 2.08
CA ARG A 109 0.17 -14.79 1.98
C ARG A 109 -1.17 -14.58 1.30
N LEU A 110 -1.90 -13.52 1.64
CA LEU A 110 -3.17 -13.17 0.99
C LEU A 110 -2.99 -12.86 -0.48
N GLU A 111 -1.93 -12.13 -0.85
CA GLU A 111 -1.61 -11.80 -2.23
C GLU A 111 -1.28 -13.04 -3.06
N ARG A 112 -0.61 -14.04 -2.48
CA ARG A 112 -0.28 -15.29 -3.16
C ARG A 112 -1.47 -16.20 -3.39
N SER A 113 -2.50 -16.11 -2.54
CA SER A 113 -3.68 -16.98 -2.63
C SER A 113 -4.75 -16.46 -3.58
N THR A 114 -4.55 -15.29 -4.16
CA THR A 114 -5.49 -14.69 -5.13
C THR A 114 -5.06 -14.86 -6.58
#